data_4e8399dd8faa18d64e8c93cafb53189a
#
_entry.id   4e8399dd8faa18d64e8c93cafb53189a
#
_cell.length_a   1.000
_cell.length_b   1.000
_cell.length_c   1.000
_cell.angle_alpha   90.00
_cell.angle_beta   90.00
_cell.angle_gamma   90.00
#
_symmetry.space_group_name_H-M   'P 1'
#
loop_
_entity.id
_entity.type
_entity.pdbx_description
1 polymer ?
#
loop_
_entity_poly.entity_id
_entity_poly.type
_entity_poly.pdbx_seq_one_letter_code
_entity_poly.pdbx_strand_id
1 'polypeptide(L)' 'MSRGTQKTDEERLQILDEEIAKLESRKIKMDEKIEGFNKRKEAILHQQKQKKLEELQKFISKSGKSPEEILEMIKRAG' A
#
# COMPACT_ATOMS: atom_id res chain seq x y z
N MET A 1 -37.49 1.44 -41.27
CA MET A 1 -37.27 1.29 -40.91
C MET A 1 -36.57 0.65 -40.25
N SER A 2 -35.95 0.42 -40.10
CA SER A 2 -35.19 -0.21 -39.50
C SER A 2 -35.22 -0.27 -38.30
N ARG A 3 -36.13 -0.28 -37.90
CA ARG A 3 -36.35 -0.27 -36.72
C ARG A 3 -36.10 -1.54 -36.15
N GLY A 4 -36.02 -2.62 -36.71
CA GLY A 4 -35.65 -3.89 -36.20
C GLY A 4 -34.28 -3.92 -35.50
N THR A 5 -33.57 -2.82 -35.61
CA THR A 5 -32.25 -2.70 -34.95
C THR A 5 -32.34 -2.21 -33.52
N GLN A 6 -33.51 -1.81 -33.08
CA GLN A 6 -33.61 -1.39 -31.68
C GLN A 6 -33.60 -2.60 -30.76
N LYS A 7 -32.81 -2.46 -29.71
CA LYS A 7 -32.67 -3.51 -28.73
C LYS A 7 -33.86 -3.50 -27.77
N THR A 8 -34.26 -4.67 -27.32
CA THR A 8 -35.28 -4.77 -26.29
C THR A 8 -34.70 -4.33 -24.96
N ASP A 9 -35.55 -4.07 -24.00
CA ASP A 9 -35.12 -3.73 -22.64
C ASP A 9 -34.31 -4.88 -22.03
N GLU A 10 -34.71 -6.11 -22.32
CA GLU A 10 -33.99 -7.28 -21.84
C GLU A 10 -32.55 -7.34 -22.37
N GLU A 11 -32.39 -7.04 -23.66
CA GLU A 11 -31.07 -7.00 -24.27
C GLU A 11 -30.23 -5.87 -23.68
N ARG A 12 -30.84 -4.73 -23.45
CA ARG A 12 -30.16 -3.58 -22.84
C ARG A 12 -29.71 -3.92 -21.41
N LEU A 13 -30.56 -4.57 -20.64
CA LEU A 13 -30.22 -5.00 -19.29
C LEU A 13 -29.06 -5.99 -19.31
N GLN A 14 -29.08 -6.92 -20.25
CA GLN A 14 -28.02 -7.89 -20.38
C GLN A 14 -26.67 -7.23 -20.70
N ILE A 15 -26.66 -6.27 -21.60
CA ILE A 15 -25.46 -5.51 -21.96
C ILE A 15 -24.92 -4.77 -20.75
N LEU A 16 -25.80 -4.13 -20.00
CA LEU A 16 -25.39 -3.40 -18.78
C LEU A 16 -24.83 -4.36 -17.74
N ASP A 17 -25.45 -5.50 -17.55
CA ASP A 17 -24.96 -6.51 -16.62
C ASP A 17 -23.56 -7.00 -17.01
N GLU A 18 -23.33 -7.21 -18.29
CA GLU A 18 -22.01 -7.62 -18.81
C GLU A 18 -20.97 -6.53 -18.56
N GLU A 19 -21.34 -5.27 -18.80
CA GLU A 19 -20.43 -4.16 -18.57
C GLU A 19 -20.11 -4.00 -17.09
N ILE A 20 -21.10 -4.15 -16.23
CA ILE A 20 -20.91 -4.10 -14.79
C ILE A 20 -19.96 -5.22 -14.34
N ALA A 21 -20.17 -6.43 -14.85
CA ALA A 21 -19.31 -7.56 -14.51
C ALA A 21 -17.85 -7.33 -14.92
N LYS A 22 -17.63 -6.73 -16.08
CA LYS A 22 -16.28 -6.38 -16.54
C LYS A 22 -15.63 -5.36 -15.62
N LEU A 23 -16.37 -4.35 -15.23
CA LEU A 23 -15.87 -3.30 -14.35
C LEU A 23 -15.56 -3.84 -12.96
N GLU A 24 -16.42 -4.71 -12.45
CA GLU A 24 -16.18 -5.35 -11.15
C GLU A 24 -14.92 -6.22 -11.19
N SER A 25 -14.70 -6.94 -12.28
CA SER A 25 -13.48 -7.73 -12.47
C SER A 25 -12.24 -6.85 -12.48
N ARG A 26 -12.29 -5.72 -13.18
CA ARG A 26 -11.19 -4.75 -13.22
C ARG A 26 -10.95 -4.15 -11.84
N LYS A 27 -12.00 -3.88 -11.12
CA LYS A 27 -11.91 -3.34 -9.76
C LYS A 27 -11.16 -4.29 -8.84
N ILE A 28 -11.49 -5.58 -8.92
CA ILE A 28 -10.80 -6.60 -8.12
C ILE A 28 -9.31 -6.64 -8.46
N LYS A 29 -8.98 -6.61 -9.75
CA LYS A 29 -7.57 -6.60 -10.18
C LYS A 29 -6.83 -5.37 -9.71
N MET A 30 -7.49 -4.22 -9.73
CA MET A 30 -6.90 -2.97 -9.22
C MET A 30 -6.68 -3.05 -7.72
N ASP A 31 -7.64 -3.59 -6.98
CA ASP A 31 -7.50 -3.77 -5.54
C ASP A 31 -6.32 -4.67 -5.20
N GLU A 32 -6.13 -5.74 -5.97
CA GLU A 32 -4.98 -6.63 -5.80
C GLU A 32 -3.66 -5.92 -6.05
N LYS A 33 -3.61 -5.06 -7.08
CA LYS A 33 -2.41 -4.26 -7.37
C LYS A 33 -2.11 -3.28 -6.24
N ILE A 34 -3.13 -2.62 -5.73
CA ILE A 34 -2.99 -1.68 -4.61
C ILE A 34 -2.43 -2.42 -3.40
N GLU A 35 -2.97 -3.57 -3.10
CA GLU A 35 -2.49 -4.40 -1.99
C GLU A 35 -1.02 -4.77 -2.17
N GLY A 36 -0.65 -5.18 -3.39
CA GLY A 36 0.74 -5.50 -3.71
C GLY A 36 1.68 -4.33 -3.51
N PHE A 37 1.28 -3.14 -3.97
CA PHE A 37 2.07 -1.93 -3.80
C PHE A 37 2.17 -1.53 -2.34
N ASN A 38 1.09 -1.67 -1.58
CA ASN A 38 1.11 -1.37 -0.15
C ASN A 38 2.06 -2.28 0.61
N LYS A 39 2.12 -3.56 0.24
CA LYS A 39 3.07 -4.50 0.83
C LYS A 39 4.52 -4.11 0.53
N ARG A 40 4.79 -3.68 -0.71
CA ARG A 40 6.12 -3.20 -1.09
C ARG A 40 6.50 -1.95 -0.32
N LYS A 41 5.53 -1.04 -0.18
CA LYS A 41 5.73 0.19 0.59
C LYS A 41 6.09 -0.13 2.03
N GLU A 42 5.37 -1.04 2.65
CA GLU A 42 5.63 -1.47 4.03
C GLU A 42 7.01 -2.08 4.17
N ALA A 43 7.41 -2.91 3.19
CA ALA A 43 8.73 -3.52 3.20
C ALA A 43 9.84 -2.48 3.13
N ILE A 44 9.67 -1.47 2.29
CA ILE A 44 10.65 -0.38 2.16
C ILE A 44 10.72 0.42 3.45
N LEU A 45 9.58 0.76 4.02
CA LEU A 45 9.52 1.50 5.28
C LEU A 45 10.19 0.71 6.41
N HIS A 46 9.99 -0.60 6.43
CA HIS A 46 10.63 -1.47 7.40
C HIS A 46 12.15 -1.47 7.22
N GLN A 47 12.64 -1.58 5.99
CA GLN A 47 14.07 -1.53 5.70
C GLN A 47 14.70 -0.19 6.11
N GLN A 48 13.99 0.91 5.84
CA GLN A 48 14.47 2.23 6.24
C GLN A 48 14.58 2.33 7.76
N LYS A 49 13.61 1.80 8.46
CA LYS A 49 13.62 1.79 9.92
C LYS A 49 14.78 0.96 10.46
N GLN A 50 15.03 -0.20 9.86
CA GLN A 50 16.13 -1.06 10.24
C GLN A 50 17.48 -0.38 10.02
N LYS A 51 17.65 0.29 8.89
CA LYS A 51 18.88 1.04 8.61
C LYS A 51 19.13 2.13 9.64
N LYS A 52 18.10 2.86 10.02
CA LYS A 52 18.21 3.91 11.03
C LYS A 52 18.61 3.32 12.38
N LEU A 53 18.05 2.18 12.74
CA LEU A 53 18.41 1.50 13.98
C LEU A 53 19.87 1.03 13.96
N GLU A 54 20.33 0.50 12.82
CA GLU A 54 21.73 0.08 12.67
C GLU A 54 22.67 1.26 12.78
N GLU A 55 22.34 2.38 12.16
CA GLU A 55 23.12 3.61 12.24
C GLU A 55 23.21 4.12 13.67
N LEU A 56 22.09 4.07 14.37
CA LEU A 56 22.02 4.47 15.78
C LEU A 56 22.89 3.56 16.64
N GLN A 57 22.85 2.25 16.41
CA GLN A 57 23.66 1.28 17.13
C GLN A 57 25.16 1.52 16.90
N LYS A 58 25.54 1.83 15.65
CA LYS A 58 26.92 2.17 15.32
C LYS A 58 27.36 3.43 16.04
N PHE A 59 26.49 4.44 16.07
CA PHE A 59 26.77 5.68 16.77
C PHE A 59 26.99 5.44 18.27
N ILE A 60 26.12 4.65 18.87
CA ILE A 60 26.21 4.30 20.29
C ILE A 60 27.52 3.56 20.58
N SER A 61 27.89 2.59 19.73
CA SER A 61 29.15 1.85 19.88
C SER A 61 30.35 2.76 19.80
N LYS A 62 30.34 3.71 18.86
CA LYS A 62 31.48 4.66 18.68
C LYS A 62 31.57 5.67 19.81
N SER A 63 30.45 6.03 20.43
CA SER A 63 30.45 7.01 21.50
C SER A 63 31.07 6.50 22.79
N GLY A 64 31.20 5.20 22.93
CA GLY A 64 31.72 4.59 24.16
C GLY A 64 30.79 4.64 25.34
N LYS A 65 29.57 5.11 25.12
CA LYS A 65 28.54 5.19 26.16
C LYS A 65 27.58 4.02 26.04
N SER A 66 27.03 3.61 27.15
CA SER A 66 26.01 2.55 27.14
C SER A 66 24.71 3.10 26.58
N PRO A 67 23.83 2.22 26.06
CA PRO A 67 22.51 2.65 25.62
C PRO A 67 21.71 3.36 26.71
N GLU A 68 21.89 2.94 27.95
CA GLU A 68 21.18 3.52 29.09
C GLU A 68 21.65 4.94 29.36
N GLU A 69 22.95 5.20 29.26
CA GLU A 69 23.50 6.55 29.42
C GLU A 69 22.96 7.48 28.34
N ILE A 70 22.88 6.98 27.10
CA ILE A 70 22.37 7.76 25.97
C ILE A 70 20.88 8.06 26.16
N LEU A 71 20.10 7.11 26.63
CA LEU A 71 18.69 7.31 26.93
C LEU A 71 18.49 8.39 28.00
N GLU A 72 19.32 8.39 29.04
CA GLU A 72 19.24 9.40 30.06
C GLU A 72 19.57 10.79 29.52
N MET A 73 20.57 10.87 28.64
CA MET A 73 20.92 12.14 28.00
C MET A 73 19.76 12.68 27.17
N ILE A 74 19.09 11.82 26.43
CA ILE A 74 17.92 12.19 25.62
C ILE A 74 16.78 12.66 26.50
N LYS A 75 16.52 11.97 27.60
CA LYS A 75 15.48 12.34 28.55
C LYS A 75 15.75 13.70 29.18
N ARG A 76 16.99 13.98 29.51
CA ARG A 76 17.39 15.27 30.10
C ARG A 76 17.27 16.41 29.09
N ALA A 77 17.51 16.12 27.81
CA ALA A 77 17.42 17.13 26.76
C ALA A 77 15.98 17.44 26.37
N GLY A 78 15.08 16.50 26.61
CA GLY A 78 13.67 16.69 26.32
C GLY A 78 12.92 17.22 27.49
#